data_b0bd246a8cdf24b078cdf6205e490566
#
_entry.id   b0bd246a8cdf24b078cdf6205e490566
#
_cell.length_a   1.000
_cell.length_b   1.000
_cell.length_c   1.000
_cell.angle_alpha   90.00
_cell.angle_beta   90.00
_cell.angle_gamma   90.00
#
_symmetry.space_group_name_H-M   'P 1'
#
loop_
_entity.id
_entity.type
_entity.pdbx_description
1 polymer ?
#
loop_
_entity_poly.entity_id
_entity_poly.type
_entity_poly.pdbx_seq_one_letter_code
_entity_poly.pdbx_strand_id
1 'polypeptide(L)'
;MILLRYFLLLFLCLVFPVVGVSSWYGRQIRDNVRTELIRQNETSLQQVYNTVDAVLRSVKNTAYSISVNENVQYVATINAMGSDSASSLRSVMNMLSITQSSAEYIDSAYIYLDATAEIITKTGATTNPQLFEDAEILRTYQKDLPLRTLTIPRIQEN
;
A
#
# COMPACT_ATOMS: atom_id res chain seq x y z
N MET A 1 62.06 -36.77 29.51
CA MET A 1 60.64 -37.20 29.38
C MET A 1 59.73 -36.52 30.40
N ILE A 2 60.13 -36.21 31.62
CA ILE A 2 59.29 -35.63 32.68
C ILE A 2 58.91 -34.18 32.35
N LEU A 3 59.82 -33.33 31.89
CA LEU A 3 59.57 -31.94 31.50
C LEU A 3 58.53 -31.80 30.35
N LEU A 4 58.57 -32.68 29.39
CA LEU A 4 57.61 -32.66 28.26
C LEU A 4 56.17 -32.97 28.72
N ARG A 5 55.99 -33.87 29.70
CA ARG A 5 54.66 -34.17 30.27
C ARG A 5 54.10 -32.98 31.05
N TYR A 6 54.89 -32.28 31.82
CA TYR A 6 54.44 -31.08 32.54
C TYR A 6 54.10 -29.94 31.60
N PHE A 7 54.89 -29.73 30.55
CA PHE A 7 54.59 -28.74 29.51
C PHE A 7 53.27 -29.05 28.77
N LEU A 8 53.03 -30.31 28.44
CA LEU A 8 51.81 -30.75 27.74
C LEU A 8 50.57 -30.63 28.63
N LEU A 9 50.68 -30.91 29.93
CA LEU A 9 49.63 -30.72 30.93
C LEU A 9 49.29 -29.23 31.08
N LEU A 10 50.29 -28.36 31.19
CA LEU A 10 50.13 -26.93 31.37
C LEU A 10 49.49 -26.31 30.08
N PHE A 11 49.91 -26.74 28.91
CA PHE A 11 49.33 -26.35 27.64
C PHE A 11 47.85 -26.76 27.53
N LEU A 12 47.52 -28.01 27.90
CA LEU A 12 46.16 -28.53 27.90
C LEU A 12 45.25 -27.74 28.86
N CYS A 13 45.71 -27.45 30.06
CA CYS A 13 44.98 -26.66 31.05
C CYS A 13 44.74 -25.22 30.61
N LEU A 14 45.58 -24.67 29.74
CA LEU A 14 45.43 -23.28 29.26
C LEU A 14 44.56 -23.19 27.99
N VAL A 15 44.72 -24.14 27.08
CA VAL A 15 44.00 -24.17 25.81
C VAL A 15 42.52 -24.63 25.96
N PHE A 16 42.30 -25.64 26.84
CA PHE A 16 40.97 -26.23 26.98
C PHE A 16 39.90 -25.23 27.45
N PRO A 17 40.12 -24.41 28.50
CA PRO A 17 39.14 -23.42 28.91
C PRO A 17 38.94 -22.32 27.89
N VAL A 18 39.98 -21.88 27.16
CA VAL A 18 39.86 -20.85 26.13
C VAL A 18 38.98 -21.33 24.96
N VAL A 19 39.20 -22.57 24.51
CA VAL A 19 38.38 -23.16 23.44
C VAL A 19 36.94 -23.39 23.93
N GLY A 20 36.76 -23.83 25.16
CA GLY A 20 35.43 -24.05 25.76
C GLY A 20 34.64 -22.76 25.88
N VAL A 21 35.23 -21.71 26.42
CA VAL A 21 34.59 -20.39 26.56
C VAL A 21 34.29 -19.79 25.18
N SER A 22 35.23 -19.83 24.24
CA SER A 22 35.05 -19.31 22.90
C SER A 22 33.90 -20.02 22.13
N SER A 23 33.82 -21.33 22.29
CA SER A 23 32.75 -22.13 21.66
C SER A 23 31.39 -21.84 22.27
N TRP A 24 31.31 -21.69 23.58
CA TRP A 24 30.07 -21.35 24.28
C TRP A 24 29.60 -19.94 23.93
N TYR A 25 30.51 -18.96 23.97
CA TYR A 25 30.22 -17.58 23.60
C TYR A 25 29.77 -17.44 22.15
N GLY A 26 30.42 -18.16 21.23
CA GLY A 26 30.04 -18.18 19.83
C GLY A 26 28.63 -18.76 19.54
N ARG A 27 28.19 -19.72 20.38
CA ARG A 27 26.80 -20.22 20.27
C ARG A 27 25.80 -19.21 20.81
N GLN A 28 26.07 -18.61 21.96
CA GLN A 28 25.19 -17.62 22.57
C GLN A 28 25.01 -16.38 21.70
N ILE A 29 26.08 -15.90 21.07
CA ILE A 29 25.99 -14.77 20.13
C ILE A 29 25.11 -15.13 18.92
N ARG A 30 25.28 -16.32 18.33
CA ARG A 30 24.48 -16.74 17.19
C ARG A 30 23.00 -16.83 17.52
N ASP A 31 22.64 -17.36 18.66
CA ASP A 31 21.25 -17.51 19.08
C ASP A 31 20.63 -16.14 19.38
N ASN A 32 21.36 -15.23 20.02
CA ASN A 32 20.92 -13.87 20.27
C ASN A 32 20.73 -13.07 18.98
N VAL A 33 21.68 -13.13 18.05
CA VAL A 33 21.61 -12.45 16.75
C VAL A 33 20.43 -12.99 15.93
N ARG A 34 20.24 -14.31 15.91
CA ARG A 34 19.11 -14.92 15.20
C ARG A 34 17.76 -14.47 15.77
N THR A 35 17.62 -14.47 17.08
CA THR A 35 16.40 -14.04 17.77
C THR A 35 16.13 -12.55 17.50
N GLU A 36 17.17 -11.72 17.55
CA GLU A 36 17.04 -10.27 17.28
C GLU A 36 16.66 -10.00 15.81
N LEU A 37 17.24 -10.74 14.86
CA LEU A 37 16.88 -10.61 13.44
C LEU A 37 15.42 -11.01 13.18
N ILE A 38 14.97 -12.09 13.82
CA ILE A 38 13.55 -12.51 13.71
C ILE A 38 12.64 -11.41 14.26
N ARG A 39 12.94 -10.90 15.45
CA ARG A 39 12.17 -9.83 16.09
C ARG A 39 12.14 -8.55 15.25
N GLN A 40 13.27 -8.15 14.65
CA GLN A 40 13.34 -6.99 13.77
C GLN A 40 12.51 -7.19 12.50
N ASN A 41 12.56 -8.39 11.91
CA ASN A 41 11.74 -8.71 10.74
C ASN A 41 10.24 -8.69 11.07
N GLU A 42 9.83 -9.26 12.18
CA GLU A 42 8.44 -9.22 12.66
C GLU A 42 7.97 -7.78 12.88
N THR A 43 8.80 -6.95 13.53
CA THR A 43 8.50 -5.53 13.74
C THR A 43 8.38 -4.78 12.43
N SER A 44 9.29 -5.01 11.48
CA SER A 44 9.26 -4.39 10.16
C SER A 44 8.02 -4.80 9.36
N LEU A 45 7.66 -6.09 9.38
CA LEU A 45 6.43 -6.57 8.75
C LEU A 45 5.18 -5.94 9.37
N GLN A 46 5.15 -5.82 10.68
CA GLN A 46 4.03 -5.16 11.38
C GLN A 46 3.92 -3.68 11.00
N GLN A 47 5.05 -2.97 10.85
CA GLN A 47 5.07 -1.58 10.38
C GLN A 47 4.54 -1.46 8.95
N VAL A 48 4.98 -2.34 8.04
CA VAL A 48 4.47 -2.37 6.66
C VAL A 48 2.97 -2.64 6.65
N TYR A 49 2.51 -3.64 7.40
CA TYR A 49 1.09 -3.94 7.52
C TYR A 49 0.28 -2.72 8.00
N ASN A 50 0.72 -2.07 9.08
CA ASN A 50 0.04 -0.90 9.63
C ASN A 50 0.03 0.27 8.65
N THR A 51 1.12 0.46 7.88
CA THR A 51 1.21 1.51 6.87
C THR A 51 0.23 1.25 5.72
N VAL A 52 0.21 0.02 5.19
CA VAL A 52 -0.74 -0.37 4.13
C VAL A 52 -2.18 -0.22 4.59
N ASP A 53 -2.50 -0.67 5.79
CA ASP A 53 -3.84 -0.55 6.36
C ASP A 53 -4.26 0.92 6.55
N ALA A 54 -3.34 1.79 7.00
CA ALA A 54 -3.58 3.23 7.11
C ALA A 54 -3.84 3.88 5.74
N VAL A 55 -3.05 3.52 4.71
CA VAL A 55 -3.26 4.00 3.33
C VAL A 55 -4.61 3.56 2.80
N LEU A 56 -4.96 2.27 2.94
CA LEU A 56 -6.26 1.75 2.48
C LEU A 56 -7.44 2.44 3.18
N ARG A 57 -7.34 2.69 4.48
CA ARG A 57 -8.35 3.47 5.21
C ARG A 57 -8.43 4.90 4.70
N SER A 58 -7.30 5.54 4.44
CA SER A 58 -7.26 6.91 3.90
C SER A 58 -7.94 6.97 2.55
N VAL A 59 -7.62 6.07 1.63
CA VAL A 59 -8.26 5.98 0.31
C VAL A 59 -9.77 5.77 0.43
N LYS A 60 -10.19 4.85 1.29
CA LYS A 60 -11.61 4.57 1.54
C LYS A 60 -12.35 5.79 2.08
N ASN A 61 -11.77 6.50 3.05
CA ASN A 61 -12.37 7.71 3.62
C ASN A 61 -12.45 8.83 2.58
N THR A 62 -11.42 8.98 1.73
CA THR A 62 -11.41 9.93 0.64
C THR A 62 -12.50 9.61 -0.39
N ALA A 63 -12.62 8.36 -0.81
CA ALA A 63 -13.67 7.92 -1.73
C ALA A 63 -15.07 8.17 -1.15
N TYR A 64 -15.26 7.87 0.14
CA TYR A 64 -16.51 8.18 0.83
C TYR A 64 -16.80 9.68 0.85
N SER A 65 -15.82 10.51 1.21
CA SER A 65 -15.95 11.97 1.22
C SER A 65 -16.34 12.53 -0.15
N ILE A 66 -15.75 11.99 -1.22
CA ILE A 66 -16.10 12.33 -2.59
C ILE A 66 -17.55 11.93 -2.89
N SER A 67 -17.95 10.72 -2.52
CA SER A 67 -19.27 10.19 -2.84
C SER A 67 -20.42 10.94 -2.17
N VAL A 68 -20.20 11.53 -0.99
CA VAL A 68 -21.21 12.33 -0.27
C VAL A 68 -21.15 13.82 -0.56
N ASN A 69 -20.23 14.26 -1.45
CA ASN A 69 -20.10 15.66 -1.82
C ASN A 69 -21.32 16.13 -2.62
N GLU A 70 -21.88 17.29 -2.27
CA GLU A 70 -23.09 17.84 -2.88
C GLU A 70 -22.96 18.04 -4.40
N ASN A 71 -21.81 18.49 -4.87
CA ASN A 71 -21.58 18.68 -6.32
C ASN A 71 -21.54 17.33 -7.05
N VAL A 72 -20.97 16.27 -6.44
CA VAL A 72 -20.98 14.92 -7.01
C VAL A 72 -22.39 14.37 -7.08
N GLN A 73 -23.16 14.50 -6.00
CA GLN A 73 -24.55 14.07 -5.94
C GLN A 73 -25.41 14.84 -6.95
N TYR A 74 -25.16 16.14 -7.08
CA TYR A 74 -25.85 16.99 -8.06
C TYR A 74 -25.57 16.54 -9.49
N VAL A 75 -24.30 16.34 -9.87
CA VAL A 75 -23.91 15.87 -11.20
C VAL A 75 -24.44 14.47 -11.47
N ALA A 76 -24.49 13.59 -10.48
CA ALA A 76 -25.03 12.24 -10.62
C ALA A 76 -26.55 12.20 -10.86
N THR A 77 -27.29 13.23 -10.43
CA THR A 77 -28.76 13.28 -10.54
C THR A 77 -29.25 14.02 -11.78
N ILE A 78 -28.41 14.82 -12.42
CA ILE A 78 -28.81 15.64 -13.58
C ILE A 78 -28.49 14.93 -14.90
N ASN A 79 -29.55 14.53 -15.62
CA ASN A 79 -29.46 13.91 -16.94
C ASN A 79 -29.22 14.91 -18.09
N ALA A 80 -29.11 16.23 -17.82
CA ALA A 80 -28.97 17.27 -18.85
C ALA A 80 -28.01 18.38 -18.40
N MET A 81 -27.05 18.72 -19.25
CA MET A 81 -26.13 19.84 -19.03
C MET A 81 -26.86 21.19 -19.12
N GLY A 82 -27.18 21.76 -17.96
CA GLY A 82 -27.54 23.20 -17.82
C GLY A 82 -26.33 24.03 -17.40
N SER A 83 -26.44 25.34 -17.35
CA SER A 83 -25.37 26.25 -16.90
C SER A 83 -24.90 25.93 -15.47
N ASP A 84 -25.80 25.49 -14.61
CA ASP A 84 -25.52 25.14 -13.21
C ASP A 84 -24.77 23.81 -13.06
N SER A 85 -24.99 22.86 -13.99
CA SER A 85 -24.25 21.61 -14.04
C SER A 85 -22.78 21.82 -14.43
N ALA A 86 -22.46 22.80 -15.27
CA ALA A 86 -21.09 23.10 -15.65
C ALA A 86 -20.24 23.61 -14.48
N SER A 87 -20.82 24.39 -13.57
CA SER A 87 -20.13 24.88 -12.37
C SER A 87 -19.84 23.73 -11.39
N SER A 88 -20.83 22.85 -11.18
CA SER A 88 -20.69 21.68 -10.33
C SER A 88 -19.71 20.67 -10.91
N LEU A 89 -19.74 20.41 -12.21
CA LEU A 89 -18.77 19.57 -12.90
C LEU A 89 -17.34 20.09 -12.71
N ARG A 90 -17.13 21.40 -12.90
CA ARG A 90 -15.80 22.02 -12.65
C ARG A 90 -15.36 21.87 -11.21
N SER A 91 -16.27 22.00 -10.25
CA SER A 91 -15.98 21.78 -8.84
C SER A 91 -15.56 20.33 -8.54
N VAL A 92 -16.24 19.35 -9.16
CA VAL A 92 -15.89 17.93 -9.08
C VAL A 92 -14.51 17.67 -9.69
N MET A 93 -14.23 18.19 -10.87
CA MET A 93 -12.93 18.05 -11.53
C MET A 93 -11.80 18.62 -10.67
N ASN A 94 -12.01 19.80 -10.08
CA ASN A 94 -11.03 20.42 -9.18
C ASN A 94 -10.82 19.58 -7.91
N MET A 95 -11.88 19.03 -7.34
CA MET A 95 -11.78 18.13 -6.19
C MET A 95 -10.99 16.86 -6.51
N LEU A 96 -11.20 16.24 -7.69
CA LEU A 96 -10.42 15.08 -8.14
C LEU A 96 -8.94 15.45 -8.33
N SER A 97 -8.66 16.63 -8.91
CA SER A 97 -7.31 17.14 -9.06
C SER A 97 -6.60 17.33 -7.71
N ILE A 98 -7.28 17.94 -6.73
CA ILE A 98 -6.74 18.12 -5.38
C ILE A 98 -6.50 16.76 -4.71
N THR A 99 -7.44 15.83 -4.83
CA THR A 99 -7.32 14.47 -4.28
C THR A 99 -6.07 13.76 -4.81
N GLN A 100 -5.85 13.81 -6.11
CA GLN A 100 -4.67 13.22 -6.74
C GLN A 100 -3.37 13.90 -6.34
N SER A 101 -3.38 15.22 -6.16
CA SER A 101 -2.18 15.99 -5.80
C SER A 101 -1.84 15.91 -4.30
N SER A 102 -2.80 15.56 -3.44
CA SER A 102 -2.64 15.59 -1.99
C SER A 102 -2.01 14.32 -1.41
N ALA A 103 -1.92 13.24 -2.18
CA ALA A 103 -1.41 11.97 -1.69
C ALA A 103 -0.59 11.25 -2.77
N GLU A 104 0.70 11.01 -2.49
CA GLU A 104 1.63 10.33 -3.41
C GLU A 104 1.20 8.92 -3.80
N TYR A 105 0.36 8.28 -2.98
CA TYR A 105 -0.15 6.93 -3.24
C TYR A 105 -1.44 6.91 -4.08
N ILE A 106 -1.97 8.08 -4.51
CA ILE A 106 -3.11 8.18 -5.41
C ILE A 106 -2.61 8.62 -6.78
N ASP A 107 -2.45 7.67 -7.67
CA ASP A 107 -2.01 7.92 -9.04
C ASP A 107 -3.13 8.54 -9.88
N SER A 108 -4.33 7.99 -9.79
CA SER A 108 -5.51 8.47 -10.54
C SER A 108 -6.77 8.47 -9.68
N ALA A 109 -7.64 9.45 -9.92
CA ALA A 109 -8.95 9.55 -9.29
C ALA A 109 -10.00 9.92 -10.33
N TYR A 110 -11.10 9.20 -10.36
CA TYR A 110 -12.21 9.43 -11.30
C TYR A 110 -13.53 8.98 -10.70
N ILE A 111 -14.62 9.48 -11.26
CA ILE A 111 -15.98 9.11 -10.91
C ILE A 111 -16.65 8.52 -12.14
N TYR A 112 -17.19 7.32 -11.99
CA TYR A 112 -18.04 6.70 -13.01
C TYR A 112 -19.51 6.88 -12.63
N LEU A 113 -20.29 7.45 -13.54
CA LEU A 113 -21.73 7.63 -13.41
C LEU A 113 -22.43 6.52 -14.20
N ASP A 114 -22.99 5.55 -13.49
CA ASP A 114 -23.62 4.37 -14.09
C ASP A 114 -24.84 4.74 -14.97
N ALA A 115 -25.62 5.73 -14.55
CA ALA A 115 -26.83 6.17 -15.25
C ALA A 115 -26.57 6.74 -16.66
N THR A 116 -25.44 7.41 -16.85
CA THR A 116 -25.05 8.06 -18.13
C THR A 116 -23.89 7.36 -18.81
N ALA A 117 -23.30 6.34 -18.16
CA ALA A 117 -22.03 5.70 -18.56
C ALA A 117 -20.90 6.75 -18.77
N GLU A 118 -20.91 7.81 -17.98
CA GLU A 118 -19.97 8.92 -18.07
C GLU A 118 -18.86 8.78 -17.04
N ILE A 119 -17.63 9.06 -17.47
CA ILE A 119 -16.44 9.06 -16.62
C ILE A 119 -15.99 10.49 -16.43
N ILE A 120 -15.93 10.95 -15.20
CA ILE A 120 -15.42 12.27 -14.82
C ILE A 120 -14.01 12.11 -14.27
N THR A 121 -13.07 12.80 -14.90
CA THR A 121 -11.67 12.87 -14.49
C THR A 121 -11.30 14.31 -14.11
N LYS A 122 -10.08 14.53 -13.64
CA LYS A 122 -9.56 15.90 -13.40
C LYS A 122 -9.50 16.79 -14.66
N THR A 123 -9.46 16.19 -15.85
CA THR A 123 -9.30 16.90 -17.13
C THR A 123 -10.60 17.09 -17.89
N GLY A 124 -11.65 16.35 -17.55
CA GLY A 124 -12.92 16.41 -18.25
C GLY A 124 -13.83 15.24 -17.96
N ALA A 125 -14.97 15.25 -18.64
CA ALA A 125 -15.93 14.17 -18.62
C ALA A 125 -16.01 13.53 -20.01
N THR A 126 -16.12 12.21 -20.08
CA THR A 126 -16.20 11.44 -21.32
C THR A 126 -17.14 10.26 -21.18
N THR A 127 -17.89 9.98 -22.24
CA THR A 127 -18.73 8.78 -22.37
C THR A 127 -18.02 7.66 -23.14
N ASN A 128 -16.80 7.92 -23.65
CA ASN A 128 -16.04 6.92 -24.39
C ASN A 128 -15.03 6.21 -23.49
N PRO A 129 -15.29 4.96 -23.06
CA PRO A 129 -14.38 4.19 -22.22
C PRO A 129 -13.02 3.92 -22.87
N GLN A 130 -12.92 3.97 -24.21
CA GLN A 130 -11.66 3.71 -24.92
C GLN A 130 -10.64 4.84 -24.77
N LEU A 131 -11.10 6.04 -24.42
CA LEU A 131 -10.25 7.21 -24.13
C LEU A 131 -9.78 7.24 -22.67
N PHE A 132 -10.18 6.26 -21.87
CA PHE A 132 -9.88 6.19 -20.47
C PHE A 132 -8.76 5.18 -20.22
N GLU A 133 -7.71 5.61 -19.52
CA GLU A 133 -6.51 4.78 -19.24
C GLU A 133 -6.85 3.49 -18.51
N ASP A 134 -7.89 3.51 -17.68
CA ASP A 134 -8.32 2.38 -16.83
C ASP A 134 -9.57 1.66 -17.36
N ALA A 135 -9.79 1.62 -18.66
CA ALA A 135 -10.97 0.99 -19.29
C ALA A 135 -11.21 -0.47 -18.85
N GLU A 136 -10.16 -1.20 -18.52
CA GLU A 136 -10.24 -2.60 -18.05
C GLU A 136 -10.90 -2.70 -16.66
N ILE A 137 -10.64 -1.77 -15.77
CA ILE A 137 -11.31 -1.70 -14.45
C ILE A 137 -12.80 -1.51 -14.61
N LEU A 138 -13.22 -0.62 -15.51
CA LEU A 138 -14.65 -0.40 -15.78
C LEU A 138 -15.33 -1.66 -16.31
N ARG A 139 -14.68 -2.43 -17.18
CA ARG A 139 -15.21 -3.70 -17.68
C ARG A 139 -15.36 -4.72 -16.55
N THR A 140 -14.40 -4.78 -15.64
CA THR A 140 -14.44 -5.66 -14.48
C THR A 140 -15.56 -5.22 -13.53
N TYR A 141 -15.67 -3.92 -13.26
CA TYR A 141 -16.73 -3.37 -12.43
C TYR A 141 -18.13 -3.66 -12.98
N GLN A 142 -18.35 -3.46 -14.28
CA GLN A 142 -19.63 -3.75 -14.93
C GLN A 142 -20.01 -5.24 -14.92
N LYS A 143 -19.00 -6.13 -14.88
CA LYS A 143 -19.21 -7.58 -14.90
C LYS A 143 -19.56 -8.15 -13.52
N ASP A 144 -19.00 -7.59 -12.45
CA ASP A 144 -19.03 -8.17 -11.11
C ASP A 144 -19.88 -7.37 -10.09
N LEU A 145 -20.86 -6.59 -10.54
CA LEU A 145 -21.83 -5.94 -9.64
C LEU A 145 -22.69 -7.00 -8.91
N PRO A 146 -22.74 -7.01 -7.55
CA PRO A 146 -22.82 -5.88 -6.62
C PRO A 146 -21.66 -5.83 -5.61
N LEU A 147 -20.60 -5.15 -5.88
CA LEU A 147 -19.46 -5.08 -4.97
C LEU A 147 -19.48 -3.79 -4.14
N ARG A 148 -19.61 -3.94 -2.84
CA ARG A 148 -19.67 -2.84 -1.88
C ARG A 148 -18.37 -2.04 -1.76
N THR A 149 -17.24 -2.67 -1.95
CA THR A 149 -15.91 -2.05 -2.00
C THR A 149 -14.97 -3.07 -2.60
N LEU A 150 -14.43 -2.77 -3.76
CA LEU A 150 -13.50 -3.65 -4.43
C LEU A 150 -12.09 -3.07 -4.34
N THR A 151 -11.18 -3.86 -3.79
CA THR A 151 -9.74 -3.60 -3.91
C THR A 151 -9.19 -4.63 -4.89
N ILE A 152 -8.89 -4.19 -6.10
CA ILE A 152 -8.33 -5.05 -7.14
C ILE A 152 -6.82 -4.76 -7.21
N PRO A 153 -5.95 -5.71 -6.82
CA PRO A 153 -4.54 -5.58 -7.07
C PRO A 153 -4.26 -5.68 -8.58
N ARG A 154 -3.49 -4.76 -9.11
CA ARG A 154 -3.02 -4.82 -10.50
C ARG A 154 -1.55 -4.42 -10.60
N ILE A 155 -0.90 -4.98 -11.60
CA ILE A 155 0.44 -4.57 -12.02
C ILE A 155 0.25 -3.62 -13.19
N GLN A 156 0.71 -2.38 -13.04
CA GLN A 156 0.75 -1.41 -14.12
C GLN A 156 2.09 -1.58 -14.82
N GLU A 157 2.07 -1.98 -16.08
CA GLU A 157 3.27 -1.98 -16.92
C GLU A 157 3.51 -0.53 -17.37
N ASN A 158 4.62 0.05 -16.92
CA ASN A 158 5.10 1.36 -17.35
C ASN A 158 5.78 1.26 -18.71
#